data_4f28318a560890c84f2c4fa29be0e373
#
_entry.id   4f28318a560890c84f2c4fa29be0e373
#
_cell.length_a   1.000
_cell.length_b   1.000
_cell.length_c   1.000
_cell.angle_alpha   90.00
_cell.angle_beta   90.00
_cell.angle_gamma   90.00
#
_symmetry.space_group_name_H-M   'P 1'
#
loop_
_entity.id
_entity.type
_entity.pdbx_description
1 polymer ?
#
loop_
_entity_poly.entity_id
_entity_poly.type
_entity_poly.pdbx_seq_one_letter_code
_entity_poly.pdbx_strand_id
1 'polypeptide(L)'
;MSSVLKNVQINRVVQNNKNTCSFPKSQEVPMDTEKPLKSTANPNSSYEQSILTTMSSEDDKNQKALLDISSKSKNENLASSDEVMLIKSKESNALPNPNQEYFDEIYENLLLDEDSFSKKINPYYMSFQKSINYKMRAILVDWLIDVHNRCEMKKKTLFQTIFIIDAFLSKNTIDKKHFQLLGMAALLIASKETEIIFPSLNTFLALSNFAYTKQELVDMEREVIKKLNFDILAPTAEEFFEINAEYFEFTQEQKFFGEYFLDSSLIDYNLLKYKPSTIAVACGYIVMKYYKLDGVHLIIDNRSFDVNQKEVKSCARELCFLLKNLSNSSLVATKNKYMTKKYMNIANLCEGK
;
A
#
# COMPACT_ATOMS: atom_id res chain seq x y z
N MET A 1 -41.51 4.69 6.76
CA MET A 1 -41.29 3.23 6.62
C MET A 1 -39.97 2.83 5.93
N SER A 2 -39.01 3.75 5.76
CA SER A 2 -37.76 3.45 5.03
C SER A 2 -36.49 3.28 5.90
N SER A 3 -36.53 3.53 7.19
CA SER A 3 -35.37 3.47 8.08
C SER A 3 -35.21 2.15 8.83
N VAL A 4 -36.24 1.32 8.87
CA VAL A 4 -36.24 0.05 9.62
C VAL A 4 -35.61 -1.10 8.80
N LEU A 5 -35.68 -1.04 7.48
CA LEU A 5 -35.17 -2.12 6.61
C LEU A 5 -33.64 -2.13 6.45
N LYS A 6 -32.95 -0.97 6.63
CA LYS A 6 -31.48 -0.91 6.54
C LYS A 6 -30.77 -1.52 7.76
N ASN A 7 -31.36 -1.39 8.94
CA ASN A 7 -30.80 -2.00 10.17
C ASN A 7 -30.93 -3.54 10.22
N VAL A 8 -31.87 -4.11 9.47
CA VAL A 8 -32.08 -5.56 9.42
C VAL A 8 -31.01 -6.26 8.56
N GLN A 9 -30.50 -5.60 7.52
CA GLN A 9 -29.44 -6.18 6.66
C GLN A 9 -28.08 -6.23 7.36
N ILE A 10 -27.72 -5.22 8.14
CA ILE A 10 -26.45 -5.21 8.90
C ILE A 10 -26.46 -6.31 9.97
N ASN A 11 -27.57 -6.51 10.66
CA ASN A 11 -27.69 -7.57 11.66
C ASN A 11 -27.69 -9.01 11.07
N ARG A 12 -28.10 -9.19 9.80
CA ARG A 12 -28.01 -10.51 9.15
C ARG A 12 -26.58 -10.89 8.75
N VAL A 13 -25.74 -9.93 8.41
CA VAL A 13 -24.32 -10.18 8.08
C VAL A 13 -23.54 -10.59 9.33
N VAL A 14 -23.88 -10.00 10.49
CA VAL A 14 -23.24 -10.33 11.80
C VAL A 14 -23.67 -11.70 12.33
N GLN A 15 -24.89 -12.17 12.01
CA GLN A 15 -25.40 -13.46 12.55
C GLN A 15 -24.98 -14.69 11.73
N ASN A 16 -24.59 -14.55 10.47
CA ASN A 16 -24.27 -15.71 9.60
C ASN A 16 -22.79 -16.11 9.57
N ASN A 17 -21.89 -15.38 10.20
CA ASN A 17 -20.47 -15.74 10.29
C ASN A 17 -20.06 -16.04 11.74
N LYS A 18 -20.48 -17.22 12.26
CA LYS A 18 -19.92 -17.82 13.48
C LYS A 18 -18.55 -18.49 13.23
N ASN A 19 -17.71 -17.94 12.38
CA ASN A 19 -16.31 -18.34 12.31
C ASN A 19 -15.49 -17.23 12.99
N THR A 20 -15.25 -17.45 14.24
CA THR A 20 -14.45 -16.68 15.18
C THR A 20 -13.04 -16.47 14.64
N CYS A 21 -12.69 -15.24 14.25
CA CYS A 21 -11.31 -14.80 14.32
C CYS A 21 -10.98 -14.52 15.80
N SER A 22 -10.66 -15.56 16.53
CA SER A 22 -10.02 -15.42 17.83
C SER A 22 -8.55 -15.11 17.60
N PHE A 23 -8.06 -13.98 18.08
CA PHE A 23 -6.64 -13.87 18.44
C PHE A 23 -6.33 -15.08 19.34
N PRO A 24 -5.28 -15.86 19.03
CA PRO A 24 -4.94 -16.98 19.90
C PRO A 24 -4.71 -16.42 21.30
N LYS A 25 -5.47 -16.94 22.27
CA LYS A 25 -5.19 -16.73 23.69
C LYS A 25 -3.74 -17.10 23.90
N SER A 26 -2.99 -16.23 24.55
CA SER A 26 -1.61 -16.38 24.96
C SER A 26 -1.32 -17.81 25.41
N GLN A 27 -0.74 -18.62 24.51
CA GLN A 27 0.08 -19.75 24.94
C GLN A 27 1.46 -19.16 25.27
N GLU A 28 1.85 -19.31 26.50
CA GLU A 28 3.22 -19.08 26.95
C GLU A 28 4.15 -19.98 26.12
N VAL A 29 4.90 -19.34 25.25
CA VAL A 29 5.99 -20.01 24.53
C VAL A 29 7.22 -19.91 25.45
N PRO A 30 7.88 -21.03 25.80
CA PRO A 30 9.10 -21.00 26.59
C PRO A 30 10.17 -20.18 25.86
N MET A 31 10.92 -19.39 26.61
CA MET A 31 12.13 -18.73 26.15
C MET A 31 13.18 -19.81 25.79
N ASP A 32 13.38 -20.07 24.53
CA ASP A 32 14.57 -20.78 24.06
C ASP A 32 15.59 -19.79 23.52
N THR A 33 16.77 -19.98 24.03
CA THR A 33 18.01 -19.25 23.84
C THR A 33 18.43 -19.15 22.37
N GLU A 34 18.85 -17.94 22.00
CA GLU A 34 19.39 -17.56 20.69
C GLU A 34 20.51 -18.50 20.19
N LYS A 35 20.29 -19.05 18.99
CA LYS A 35 21.40 -19.44 18.10
C LYS A 35 21.20 -18.73 16.76
N PRO A 36 22.26 -18.16 16.17
CA PRO A 36 22.15 -17.44 14.91
C PRO A 36 21.84 -18.41 13.76
N LEU A 37 20.75 -18.20 13.07
CA LEU A 37 20.41 -18.90 11.83
C LEU A 37 21.37 -18.47 10.73
N LYS A 38 22.24 -19.41 10.34
CA LYS A 38 22.98 -19.32 9.09
C LYS A 38 22.01 -19.32 7.92
N SER A 39 22.12 -18.32 7.06
CA SER A 39 21.39 -18.22 5.80
C SER A 39 21.81 -19.35 4.85
N THR A 40 20.95 -20.31 4.63
CA THR A 40 21.04 -21.18 3.46
C THR A 40 19.92 -20.77 2.50
N ALA A 41 20.25 -19.85 1.61
CA ALA A 41 19.43 -19.55 0.44
C ALA A 41 19.51 -20.72 -0.53
N ASN A 42 18.38 -21.35 -0.79
CA ASN A 42 18.25 -22.31 -1.89
C ASN A 42 17.56 -21.60 -3.05
N PRO A 43 18.25 -21.27 -4.17
CA PRO A 43 17.68 -20.50 -5.26
C PRO A 43 17.10 -21.45 -6.30
N ASN A 44 15.85 -21.90 -6.12
CA ASN A 44 15.16 -22.60 -7.18
C ASN A 44 13.63 -22.41 -7.08
N SER A 45 13.13 -21.34 -7.68
CA SER A 45 11.77 -21.32 -8.20
C SER A 45 11.75 -20.53 -9.50
N SER A 46 11.18 -21.12 -10.51
CA SER A 46 11.11 -20.61 -11.89
C SER A 46 10.48 -19.22 -12.04
N TYR A 47 9.78 -18.76 -11.00
CA TYR A 47 9.08 -17.46 -10.98
C TYR A 47 10.00 -16.29 -10.61
N GLU A 48 10.91 -16.48 -9.64
CA GLU A 48 11.98 -15.50 -9.39
C GLU A 48 12.85 -15.29 -10.63
N GLN A 49 13.15 -16.39 -11.34
CA GLN A 49 13.93 -16.31 -12.56
C GLN A 49 13.18 -15.57 -13.67
N SER A 50 11.85 -15.69 -13.78
CA SER A 50 11.11 -14.98 -14.84
C SER A 50 11.00 -13.47 -14.57
N ILE A 51 10.69 -13.02 -13.36
CA ILE A 51 10.60 -11.58 -13.02
C ILE A 51 12.01 -10.98 -12.87
N LEU A 52 12.93 -11.66 -12.19
CA LEU A 52 14.32 -11.21 -12.03
C LEU A 52 15.10 -11.29 -13.35
N THR A 53 14.85 -12.30 -14.19
CA THR A 53 15.50 -12.42 -15.50
C THR A 53 14.94 -11.38 -16.47
N THR A 54 13.64 -11.08 -16.41
CA THR A 54 13.04 -9.99 -17.20
C THR A 54 13.54 -8.62 -16.73
N MET A 55 13.83 -8.46 -15.43
CA MET A 55 14.37 -7.22 -14.87
C MET A 55 15.88 -7.04 -15.09
N SER A 56 16.67 -8.12 -15.25
CA SER A 56 18.14 -8.03 -15.40
C SER A 56 18.63 -8.11 -16.85
N SER A 57 17.94 -8.84 -17.74
CA SER A 57 18.43 -9.08 -19.11
C SER A 57 18.24 -7.92 -20.08
N GLU A 58 17.34 -6.97 -19.80
CA GLU A 58 17.13 -5.79 -20.63
C GLU A 58 17.98 -4.60 -20.18
N ASP A 59 18.33 -4.51 -18.89
CA ASP A 59 19.21 -3.44 -18.39
C ASP A 59 20.65 -3.56 -18.95
N ASP A 60 21.17 -4.78 -19.16
CA ASP A 60 22.49 -5.01 -19.76
C ASP A 60 22.52 -4.69 -21.27
N LYS A 61 21.43 -4.91 -21.99
CA LYS A 61 21.32 -4.58 -23.41
C LYS A 61 21.18 -3.07 -23.63
N ASN A 62 20.43 -2.39 -22.79
CA ASN A 62 20.26 -0.93 -22.87
C ASN A 62 21.51 -0.17 -22.45
N GLN A 63 22.31 -0.67 -21.50
CA GLN A 63 23.58 -0.07 -21.11
C GLN A 63 24.61 -0.15 -22.25
N LYS A 64 24.59 -1.25 -23.01
CA LYS A 64 25.49 -1.42 -24.15
C LYS A 64 25.08 -0.54 -25.35
N ALA A 65 23.77 -0.39 -25.58
CA ALA A 65 23.22 0.52 -26.60
C ALA A 65 23.48 2.00 -26.29
N LEU A 66 23.43 2.40 -25.01
CA LEU A 66 23.75 3.77 -24.57
C LEU A 66 25.23 4.12 -24.70
N LEU A 67 26.13 3.16 -24.52
CA LEU A 67 27.59 3.36 -24.73
C LEU A 67 27.95 3.51 -26.20
N ASP A 68 27.24 2.82 -27.10
CA ASP A 68 27.46 2.94 -28.55
C ASP A 68 26.89 4.23 -29.16
N ILE A 69 25.86 4.82 -28.53
CA ILE A 69 25.28 6.11 -28.93
C ILE A 69 26.16 7.29 -28.46
N SER A 70 26.80 7.15 -27.28
CA SER A 70 27.69 8.18 -26.71
C SER A 70 28.97 8.40 -27.52
N SER A 71 29.35 7.45 -28.40
CA SER A 71 30.56 7.55 -29.22
C SER A 71 30.34 8.14 -30.63
N LYS A 72 29.08 8.41 -31.03
CA LYS A 72 28.73 8.86 -32.38
C LYS A 72 28.08 10.24 -32.51
N SER A 73 27.80 10.96 -31.42
CA SER A 73 27.24 12.30 -31.55
C SER A 73 28.08 13.37 -30.86
N LYS A 74 29.17 13.73 -31.51
CA LYS A 74 29.64 15.12 -31.51
C LYS A 74 29.13 15.74 -32.82
N ASN A 75 28.23 16.68 -32.67
CA ASN A 75 27.49 17.54 -33.59
C ASN A 75 26.06 17.08 -33.88
N GLU A 76 25.15 17.80 -33.28
CA GLU A 76 24.10 18.58 -33.92
C GLU A 76 22.98 18.94 -32.93
N ASN A 77 22.85 20.24 -32.75
CA ASN A 77 21.66 21.05 -32.55
C ASN A 77 20.57 20.66 -31.51
N LEU A 78 20.39 21.62 -30.63
CA LEU A 78 19.17 21.88 -29.86
C LEU A 78 17.90 21.48 -30.62
N ALA A 79 17.26 20.42 -30.21
CA ALA A 79 15.86 20.19 -30.52
C ALA A 79 15.04 20.74 -29.36
N SER A 80 14.10 21.60 -29.70
CA SER A 80 13.23 22.36 -28.83
C SER A 80 12.26 21.45 -28.03
N SER A 81 11.82 21.94 -26.89
CA SER A 81 10.84 21.35 -25.96
C SER A 81 9.48 20.92 -26.58
N ASP A 82 9.30 21.14 -27.88
CA ASP A 82 8.04 20.88 -28.58
C ASP A 82 7.93 19.44 -29.16
N GLU A 83 9.03 18.69 -29.28
CA GLU A 83 8.99 17.32 -29.81
C GLU A 83 8.51 16.27 -28.80
N VAL A 84 8.61 16.54 -27.50
CA VAL A 84 8.10 15.62 -26.46
C VAL A 84 6.57 15.66 -26.37
N MET A 85 5.95 16.74 -26.85
CA MET A 85 4.48 16.87 -26.94
C MET A 85 3.88 16.11 -28.12
N LEU A 86 4.67 15.78 -29.15
CA LEU A 86 4.13 15.23 -30.42
C LEU A 86 3.88 13.72 -30.41
N ILE A 87 4.35 13.00 -29.38
CA ILE A 87 4.08 11.55 -29.26
C ILE A 87 2.68 11.25 -28.70
N LYS A 88 1.98 12.27 -28.17
CA LYS A 88 0.61 12.16 -27.65
C LYS A 88 -0.52 12.21 -28.68
N SER A 89 -0.23 12.40 -29.96
CA SER A 89 -1.28 12.49 -30.98
C SER A 89 -1.44 11.20 -31.78
N LYS A 90 -1.90 10.12 -31.15
CA LYS A 90 -2.73 9.13 -31.84
C LYS A 90 -4.18 9.41 -31.46
N GLU A 91 -4.87 9.97 -32.44
CA GLU A 91 -6.30 10.31 -32.41
C GLU A 91 -7.13 9.13 -31.91
N SER A 92 -7.51 9.17 -30.65
CA SER A 92 -8.76 8.57 -30.20
C SER A 92 -9.78 9.70 -30.10
N ASN A 93 -10.89 9.62 -30.85
CA ASN A 93 -12.05 10.54 -30.77
C ASN A 93 -12.81 10.42 -29.43
N ALA A 94 -12.13 10.10 -28.35
CA ALA A 94 -12.65 10.17 -27.00
C ALA A 94 -12.42 11.60 -26.49
N LEU A 95 -13.46 12.21 -25.91
CA LEU A 95 -13.34 13.48 -25.19
C LEU A 95 -12.17 13.35 -24.20
N PRO A 96 -11.24 14.32 -24.15
CA PRO A 96 -10.14 14.28 -23.20
C PRO A 96 -10.70 14.12 -21.78
N ASN A 97 -10.12 13.20 -21.01
CA ASN A 97 -10.49 13.02 -19.61
C ASN A 97 -10.23 14.36 -18.90
N PRO A 98 -11.24 15.02 -18.33
CA PRO A 98 -11.07 16.33 -17.71
C PRO A 98 -10.02 16.33 -16.59
N ASN A 99 -9.72 15.18 -16.00
CA ASN A 99 -8.67 15.04 -14.97
C ASN A 99 -7.26 15.13 -15.56
N GLN A 100 -7.08 14.89 -16.86
CA GLN A 100 -5.78 14.87 -17.52
C GLN A 100 -5.18 16.28 -17.68
N GLU A 101 -6.03 17.30 -17.75
CA GLU A 101 -5.63 18.71 -17.86
C GLU A 101 -4.93 19.22 -16.57
N TYR A 102 -5.37 18.72 -15.39
CA TYR A 102 -4.86 19.13 -14.08
C TYR A 102 -3.92 18.10 -13.44
N PHE A 103 -3.54 17.06 -14.19
CA PHE A 103 -2.72 15.96 -13.67
C PHE A 103 -1.42 16.44 -13.01
N ASP A 104 -0.66 17.24 -13.72
CA ASP A 104 0.66 17.70 -13.24
C ASP A 104 0.51 18.58 -11.99
N GLU A 105 -0.47 19.48 -11.97
CA GLU A 105 -0.73 20.35 -10.80
C GLU A 105 -1.17 19.56 -9.57
N ILE A 106 -2.05 18.56 -9.73
CA ILE A 106 -2.51 17.70 -8.64
C ILE A 106 -1.34 16.89 -8.09
N TYR A 107 -0.53 16.30 -8.98
CA TYR A 107 0.59 15.46 -8.59
C TYR A 107 1.69 16.27 -7.88
N GLU A 108 2.03 17.47 -8.39
CA GLU A 108 2.98 18.38 -7.75
C GLU A 108 2.52 18.80 -6.36
N ASN A 109 1.25 19.14 -6.17
CA ASN A 109 0.71 19.46 -4.85
C ASN A 109 0.81 18.28 -3.88
N LEU A 110 0.51 17.05 -4.33
CA LEU A 110 0.69 15.85 -3.50
C LEU A 110 2.15 15.62 -3.11
N LEU A 111 3.11 15.88 -4.00
CA LEU A 111 4.55 15.76 -3.69
C LEU A 111 5.00 16.80 -2.66
N LEU A 112 4.53 18.06 -2.77
CA LEU A 112 4.81 19.12 -1.79
C LEU A 112 4.27 18.75 -0.41
N ASP A 113 3.05 18.23 -0.35
CA ASP A 113 2.45 17.75 0.88
C ASP A 113 3.22 16.54 1.43
N GLU A 114 3.59 15.56 0.58
CA GLU A 114 4.37 14.39 0.99
C GLU A 114 5.68 14.76 1.68
N ASP A 115 6.42 15.74 1.19
CA ASP A 115 7.66 16.21 1.81
C ASP A 115 7.45 16.80 3.21
N SER A 116 6.31 17.43 3.43
CA SER A 116 5.89 17.90 4.74
C SER A 116 5.55 16.73 5.68
N PHE A 117 4.87 15.71 5.18
CA PHE A 117 4.34 14.58 5.96
C PHE A 117 5.35 13.45 6.17
N SER A 118 6.27 13.23 5.25
CA SER A 118 7.32 12.20 5.39
C SER A 118 8.17 12.37 6.66
N LYS A 119 8.29 13.61 7.15
CA LYS A 119 8.98 13.93 8.42
C LYS A 119 8.22 13.50 9.68
N LYS A 120 6.95 13.13 9.56
CA LYS A 120 6.10 12.73 10.71
C LYS A 120 6.30 11.27 11.09
N ILE A 121 6.68 10.42 10.14
CA ILE A 121 6.94 9.01 10.39
C ILE A 121 8.46 8.80 10.49
N ASN A 122 8.88 8.26 11.63
CA ASN A 122 10.23 7.74 11.77
C ASN A 122 10.24 6.27 11.30
N PRO A 123 10.88 5.92 10.17
CA PRO A 123 10.87 4.55 9.66
C PRO A 123 11.54 3.53 10.60
N TYR A 124 12.21 4.00 11.65
CA TYR A 124 12.89 3.16 12.64
C TYR A 124 12.24 3.22 14.03
N TYR A 125 10.97 3.62 14.14
CA TYR A 125 10.31 3.80 15.42
C TYR A 125 10.22 2.52 16.27
N MET A 126 10.28 1.34 15.67
CA MET A 126 10.30 0.07 16.42
C MET A 126 11.51 -0.06 17.34
N SER A 127 12.62 0.66 17.08
CA SER A 127 13.82 0.60 17.90
C SER A 127 13.62 1.08 19.34
N PHE A 128 12.64 1.97 19.58
CA PHE A 128 12.32 2.45 20.92
C PHE A 128 11.00 1.90 21.50
N GLN A 129 10.28 1.08 20.74
CA GLN A 129 9.09 0.38 21.22
C GLN A 129 9.50 -0.82 22.09
N LYS A 130 9.07 -0.82 23.37
CA LYS A 130 9.47 -1.87 24.33
C LYS A 130 8.52 -3.06 24.36
N SER A 131 7.22 -2.82 24.09
CA SER A 131 6.15 -3.82 24.30
C SER A 131 5.62 -4.41 23.00
N ILE A 132 5.96 -3.80 21.85
CA ILE A 132 5.53 -4.25 20.51
C ILE A 132 6.72 -4.44 19.58
N ASN A 133 6.52 -5.19 18.51
CA ASN A 133 7.51 -5.41 17.47
C ASN A 133 6.89 -5.42 16.07
N TYR A 134 7.74 -5.48 15.03
CA TYR A 134 7.32 -5.43 13.63
C TYR A 134 6.37 -6.58 13.25
N LYS A 135 6.50 -7.78 13.85
CA LYS A 135 5.58 -8.91 13.59
C LYS A 135 4.17 -8.62 14.14
N MET A 136 4.10 -8.01 15.32
CA MET A 136 2.82 -7.59 15.89
C MET A 136 2.15 -6.51 15.06
N ARG A 137 2.95 -5.57 14.49
CA ARG A 137 2.42 -4.57 13.54
C ARG A 137 1.86 -5.25 12.31
N ALA A 138 2.57 -6.19 11.71
CA ALA A 138 2.10 -6.94 10.54
C ALA A 138 0.76 -7.66 10.81
N ILE A 139 0.61 -8.30 11.98
CA ILE A 139 -0.66 -8.95 12.40
C ILE A 139 -1.78 -7.91 12.57
N LEU A 140 -1.50 -6.77 13.18
CA LEU A 140 -2.49 -5.70 13.33
C LEU A 140 -2.95 -5.16 11.97
N VAL A 141 -2.00 -4.92 11.06
CA VAL A 141 -2.30 -4.41 9.71
C VAL A 141 -3.10 -5.42 8.90
N ASP A 142 -2.73 -6.70 8.93
CA ASP A 142 -3.50 -7.77 8.27
C ASP A 142 -4.94 -7.83 8.79
N TRP A 143 -5.14 -7.75 10.11
CA TRP A 143 -6.47 -7.68 10.72
C TRP A 143 -7.24 -6.42 10.28
N LEU A 144 -6.59 -5.25 10.21
CA LEU A 144 -7.22 -4.01 9.75
C LEU A 144 -7.64 -4.10 8.28
N ILE A 145 -6.85 -4.75 7.42
CA ILE A 145 -7.22 -5.01 6.01
C ILE A 145 -8.50 -5.86 5.94
N ASP A 146 -8.61 -6.90 6.76
CA ASP A 146 -9.81 -7.75 6.80
C ASP A 146 -11.04 -6.96 7.31
N VAL A 147 -10.89 -6.19 8.39
CA VAL A 147 -11.93 -5.31 8.92
C VAL A 147 -12.38 -4.27 7.88
N HIS A 148 -11.44 -3.59 7.27
CA HIS A 148 -11.68 -2.60 6.23
C HIS A 148 -12.48 -3.20 5.05
N ASN A 149 -12.08 -4.38 4.58
CA ASN A 149 -12.76 -5.09 3.49
C ASN A 149 -14.18 -5.52 3.86
N ARG A 150 -14.40 -6.01 5.09
CA ARG A 150 -15.74 -6.38 5.60
C ARG A 150 -16.68 -5.18 5.76
N CYS A 151 -16.13 -4.03 6.11
CA CYS A 151 -16.92 -2.79 6.26
C CYS A 151 -17.09 -2.05 4.93
N GLU A 152 -16.55 -2.55 3.82
CA GLU A 152 -16.64 -1.96 2.47
C GLU A 152 -16.24 -0.48 2.44
N MET A 153 -15.19 -0.12 3.20
CA MET A 153 -14.65 1.24 3.26
C MET A 153 -13.83 1.58 2.02
N LYS A 154 -13.63 2.88 1.76
CA LYS A 154 -12.74 3.38 0.70
C LYS A 154 -11.30 2.97 0.97
N LYS A 155 -10.50 2.76 -0.08
CA LYS A 155 -9.07 2.45 0.07
C LYS A 155 -8.33 3.52 0.85
N LYS A 156 -8.58 4.78 0.55
CA LYS A 156 -8.01 5.92 1.28
C LYS A 156 -8.14 5.77 2.79
N THR A 157 -9.28 5.26 3.28
CA THR A 157 -9.51 5.00 4.71
C THR A 157 -8.48 4.04 5.31
N LEU A 158 -8.14 2.96 4.59
CA LEU A 158 -7.14 2.00 5.05
C LEU A 158 -5.75 2.63 5.15
N PHE A 159 -5.30 3.29 4.07
CA PHE A 159 -3.97 3.92 4.03
C PHE A 159 -3.83 5.02 5.08
N GLN A 160 -4.86 5.83 5.23
CA GLN A 160 -4.92 6.87 6.26
C GLN A 160 -4.87 6.27 7.67
N THR A 161 -5.55 5.13 7.90
CA THR A 161 -5.49 4.39 9.17
C THR A 161 -4.06 3.99 9.53
N ILE A 162 -3.34 3.39 8.57
CA ILE A 162 -1.98 2.93 8.81
C ILE A 162 -1.03 4.13 9.02
N PHE A 163 -1.21 5.21 8.27
CA PHE A 163 -0.46 6.44 8.50
C PHE A 163 -0.65 6.96 9.93
N ILE A 164 -1.88 7.03 10.44
CA ILE A 164 -2.18 7.50 11.81
C ILE A 164 -1.48 6.61 12.86
N ILE A 165 -1.50 5.28 12.68
CA ILE A 165 -0.83 4.33 13.56
C ILE A 165 0.68 4.59 13.57
N ASP A 166 1.31 4.65 12.40
CA ASP A 166 2.76 4.80 12.25
C ASP A 166 3.24 6.18 12.73
N ALA A 167 2.46 7.23 12.48
CA ALA A 167 2.74 8.59 12.99
C ALA A 167 2.65 8.65 14.52
N PHE A 168 1.64 8.01 15.13
CA PHE A 168 1.51 7.92 16.58
C PHE A 168 2.69 7.15 17.18
N LEU A 169 3.03 5.98 16.65
CA LEU A 169 4.12 5.13 17.13
C LEU A 169 5.50 5.73 16.90
N SER A 170 5.63 6.66 15.95
CA SER A 170 6.88 7.40 15.70
C SER A 170 7.24 8.37 16.82
N LYS A 171 6.28 8.74 17.66
CA LYS A 171 6.48 9.72 18.75
C LYS A 171 6.09 9.20 20.12
N ASN A 172 5.33 8.10 20.19
CA ASN A 172 4.77 7.57 21.43
C ASN A 172 5.02 6.07 21.52
N THR A 173 5.15 5.55 22.75
CA THR A 173 5.19 4.13 23.03
C THR A 173 3.79 3.63 23.40
N ILE A 174 3.51 2.35 23.14
CA ILE A 174 2.24 1.73 23.50
C ILE A 174 2.45 0.34 24.10
N ASP A 175 1.59 -0.02 25.04
CA ASP A 175 1.57 -1.38 25.59
C ASP A 175 0.88 -2.35 24.64
N LYS A 176 1.34 -3.59 24.62
CA LYS A 176 0.77 -4.68 23.81
C LYS A 176 -0.75 -4.80 23.96
N LYS A 177 -1.27 -4.66 25.19
CA LYS A 177 -2.70 -4.78 25.50
C LYS A 177 -3.58 -3.71 24.83
N HIS A 178 -3.01 -2.53 24.54
CA HIS A 178 -3.72 -1.41 23.91
C HIS A 178 -3.41 -1.28 22.42
N PHE A 179 -2.58 -2.16 21.86
CA PHE A 179 -2.13 -2.01 20.49
C PHE A 179 -3.26 -2.22 19.47
N GLN A 180 -4.16 -3.18 19.71
CA GLN A 180 -5.36 -3.35 18.89
C GLN A 180 -6.33 -2.17 19.05
N LEU A 181 -6.47 -1.64 20.27
CA LEU A 181 -7.31 -0.47 20.55
C LEU A 181 -6.81 0.76 19.79
N LEU A 182 -5.48 0.96 19.68
CA LEU A 182 -4.88 2.00 18.84
C LEU A 182 -5.29 1.80 17.37
N GLY A 183 -5.21 0.58 16.85
CA GLY A 183 -5.64 0.27 15.47
C GLY A 183 -7.11 0.61 15.23
N MET A 184 -7.99 0.25 16.17
CA MET A 184 -9.41 0.57 16.12
C MET A 184 -9.67 2.08 16.15
N ALA A 185 -8.99 2.80 17.05
CA ALA A 185 -9.12 4.24 17.17
C ALA A 185 -8.62 4.95 15.89
N ALA A 186 -7.50 4.52 15.33
CA ALA A 186 -6.99 5.05 14.07
C ALA A 186 -7.96 4.81 12.90
N LEU A 187 -8.57 3.61 12.81
CA LEU A 187 -9.57 3.31 11.79
C LEU A 187 -10.85 4.14 11.99
N LEU A 188 -11.27 4.37 13.23
CA LEU A 188 -12.40 5.24 13.56
C LEU A 188 -12.12 6.69 13.12
N ILE A 189 -10.94 7.23 13.41
CA ILE A 189 -10.52 8.58 13.02
C ILE A 189 -10.50 8.69 11.49
N ALA A 190 -9.81 7.78 10.80
CA ALA A 190 -9.73 7.76 9.35
C ALA A 190 -11.11 7.63 8.70
N SER A 191 -12.00 6.78 9.23
CA SER A 191 -13.35 6.61 8.68
C SER A 191 -14.22 7.85 8.85
N LYS A 192 -14.08 8.60 9.93
CA LYS A 192 -14.79 9.87 10.13
C LYS A 192 -14.35 10.95 9.14
N GLU A 193 -13.10 10.88 8.70
CA GLU A 193 -12.53 11.85 7.75
C GLU A 193 -12.86 11.50 6.29
N THR A 194 -12.77 10.21 5.93
CA THR A 194 -12.81 9.80 4.52
C THR A 194 -14.17 9.29 4.05
N GLU A 195 -15.01 8.77 4.97
CA GLU A 195 -16.28 8.14 4.63
C GLU A 195 -17.47 9.10 4.79
N ILE A 196 -18.42 9.03 3.86
CA ILE A 196 -19.69 9.76 4.00
C ILE A 196 -20.53 9.16 5.13
N ILE A 197 -20.53 7.83 5.23
CA ILE A 197 -21.24 7.08 6.26
C ILE A 197 -20.23 6.11 6.88
N PHE A 198 -19.71 6.44 8.04
CA PHE A 198 -18.76 5.58 8.76
C PHE A 198 -19.49 4.59 9.70
N PRO A 199 -18.88 3.44 10.03
CA PRO A 199 -19.46 2.45 10.93
C PRO A 199 -19.70 3.00 12.33
N SER A 200 -20.74 2.50 13.00
CA SER A 200 -21.04 2.90 14.38
C SER A 200 -19.98 2.40 15.37
N LEU A 201 -19.86 3.06 16.52
CA LEU A 201 -18.96 2.59 17.59
C LEU A 201 -19.26 1.15 18.01
N ASN A 202 -20.53 0.73 18.02
CA ASN A 202 -20.91 -0.64 18.33
C ASN A 202 -20.39 -1.64 17.28
N THR A 203 -20.33 -1.23 16.01
CA THR A 203 -19.72 -2.03 14.93
C THR A 203 -18.23 -2.24 15.22
N PHE A 204 -17.50 -1.18 15.57
CA PHE A 204 -16.08 -1.28 15.94
C PHE A 204 -15.86 -2.20 17.14
N LEU A 205 -16.68 -2.09 18.19
CA LEU A 205 -16.57 -2.96 19.36
C LEU A 205 -16.86 -4.44 19.01
N ALA A 206 -17.86 -4.69 18.16
CA ALA A 206 -18.16 -6.05 17.69
C ALA A 206 -17.01 -6.67 16.89
N LEU A 207 -16.26 -5.88 16.10
CA LEU A 207 -15.09 -6.33 15.34
C LEU A 207 -13.94 -6.79 16.24
N SER A 208 -13.84 -6.25 17.47
CA SER A 208 -12.89 -6.70 18.49
C SER A 208 -13.45 -7.77 19.42
N ASN A 209 -14.61 -8.37 19.10
CA ASN A 209 -15.35 -9.25 20.01
C ASN A 209 -15.62 -8.62 21.39
N PHE A 210 -15.88 -7.32 21.41
CA PHE A 210 -16.13 -6.54 22.65
C PHE A 210 -14.96 -6.61 23.64
N ALA A 211 -13.71 -6.74 23.14
CA ALA A 211 -12.52 -6.75 23.99
C ALA A 211 -12.31 -5.43 24.74
N TYR A 212 -12.92 -4.35 24.26
CA TYR A 212 -12.82 -3.00 24.83
C TYR A 212 -14.20 -2.40 25.02
N THR A 213 -14.29 -1.44 25.92
CA THR A 213 -15.50 -0.64 26.15
C THR A 213 -15.58 0.52 25.17
N LYS A 214 -16.79 1.08 25.02
CA LYS A 214 -16.99 2.30 24.22
C LYS A 214 -16.16 3.47 24.74
N GLN A 215 -16.04 3.58 26.06
CA GLN A 215 -15.29 4.66 26.69
C GLN A 215 -13.79 4.55 26.37
N GLU A 216 -13.20 3.36 26.47
CA GLU A 216 -11.79 3.13 26.13
C GLU A 216 -11.51 3.49 24.66
N LEU A 217 -12.40 3.13 23.73
CA LEU A 217 -12.23 3.48 22.32
C LEU A 217 -12.28 5.00 22.09
N VAL A 218 -13.22 5.70 22.73
CA VAL A 218 -13.33 7.17 22.61
C VAL A 218 -12.16 7.88 23.30
N ASP A 219 -11.67 7.36 24.43
CA ASP A 219 -10.50 7.92 25.10
C ASP A 219 -9.22 7.73 24.29
N MET A 220 -9.04 6.55 23.67
CA MET A 220 -7.92 6.30 22.75
C MET A 220 -8.01 7.20 21.50
N GLU A 221 -9.18 7.37 20.91
CA GLU A 221 -9.39 8.32 19.80
C GLU A 221 -8.94 9.72 20.17
N ARG A 222 -9.37 10.22 21.33
CA ARG A 222 -9.00 11.54 21.85
C ARG A 222 -7.50 11.66 22.10
N GLU A 223 -6.89 10.61 22.64
CA GLU A 223 -5.44 10.57 22.88
C GLU A 223 -4.66 10.65 21.57
N VAL A 224 -5.01 9.84 20.57
CA VAL A 224 -4.36 9.83 19.26
C VAL A 224 -4.43 11.21 18.59
N ILE A 225 -5.63 11.80 18.53
CA ILE A 225 -5.80 13.13 17.91
C ILE A 225 -4.97 14.19 18.63
N LYS A 226 -4.96 14.20 19.97
CA LYS A 226 -4.16 15.15 20.76
C LYS A 226 -2.66 14.96 20.56
N LYS A 227 -2.18 13.71 20.55
CA LYS A 227 -0.74 13.39 20.36
C LYS A 227 -0.24 13.74 18.98
N LEU A 228 -1.11 13.67 17.98
CA LEU A 228 -0.82 14.08 16.61
C LEU A 228 -1.13 15.57 16.32
N ASN A 229 -1.58 16.33 17.34
CA ASN A 229 -1.97 17.75 17.20
C ASN A 229 -2.99 17.97 16.06
N PHE A 230 -3.96 17.09 15.89
CA PHE A 230 -4.94 17.09 14.79
C PHE A 230 -4.34 16.95 13.39
N ASP A 231 -3.07 16.67 13.28
CA ASP A 231 -2.33 16.54 12.04
C ASP A 231 -2.37 15.07 11.58
N ILE A 232 -3.53 14.66 11.10
CA ILE A 232 -3.90 13.28 10.80
C ILE A 232 -3.99 12.99 9.32
N LEU A 233 -3.87 14.00 8.45
CA LEU A 233 -3.95 13.84 6.99
C LEU A 233 -2.56 13.76 6.39
N ALA A 234 -2.39 12.87 5.42
CA ALA A 234 -1.19 12.77 4.60
C ALA A 234 -1.52 12.25 3.21
N PRO A 235 -0.78 12.66 2.19
CA PRO A 235 -0.81 12.00 0.89
C PRO A 235 -0.45 10.53 1.05
N THR A 236 -1.25 9.67 0.47
CA THR A 236 -1.11 8.22 0.60
C THR A 236 -0.58 7.59 -0.69
N ALA A 237 0.06 6.44 -0.59
CA ALA A 237 0.51 5.71 -1.78
C ALA A 237 -0.66 5.31 -2.70
N GLU A 238 -1.86 5.19 -2.16
CA GLU A 238 -3.08 4.94 -2.92
C GLU A 238 -3.45 6.11 -3.83
N GLU A 239 -3.40 7.36 -3.32
CA GLU A 239 -3.71 8.55 -4.12
C GLU A 239 -2.73 8.71 -5.28
N PHE A 240 -1.43 8.55 -5.03
CA PHE A 240 -0.40 8.56 -6.09
C PHE A 240 -0.62 7.43 -7.11
N PHE A 241 -0.98 6.23 -6.65
CA PHE A 241 -1.19 5.09 -7.55
C PHE A 241 -2.43 5.28 -8.43
N GLU A 242 -3.53 5.80 -7.89
CA GLU A 242 -4.75 6.11 -8.65
C GLU A 242 -4.44 7.08 -9.81
N ILE A 243 -3.70 8.15 -9.53
CA ILE A 243 -3.30 9.13 -10.55
C ILE A 243 -2.40 8.47 -11.60
N ASN A 244 -1.41 7.66 -11.18
CA ASN A 244 -0.54 6.94 -12.11
C ASN A 244 -1.35 5.97 -12.98
N ALA A 245 -2.31 5.25 -12.40
CA ALA A 245 -3.15 4.31 -13.13
C ALA A 245 -4.05 4.98 -14.17
N GLU A 246 -4.55 6.18 -13.88
CA GLU A 246 -5.30 7.01 -14.83
C GLU A 246 -4.38 7.55 -15.93
N TYR A 247 -3.20 8.07 -15.57
CA TYR A 247 -2.24 8.61 -16.54
C TYR A 247 -1.76 7.58 -17.56
N PHE A 248 -1.50 6.34 -17.13
CA PHE A 248 -1.07 5.24 -17.99
C PHE A 248 -2.23 4.41 -18.52
N GLU A 249 -3.48 4.86 -18.33
CA GLU A 249 -4.70 4.21 -18.83
C GLU A 249 -4.76 2.71 -18.47
N PHE A 250 -4.42 2.37 -17.23
CA PHE A 250 -4.46 0.98 -16.77
C PHE A 250 -5.88 0.42 -16.86
N THR A 251 -6.00 -0.77 -17.42
CA THR A 251 -7.25 -1.53 -17.39
C THR A 251 -7.62 -1.88 -15.94
N GLN A 252 -8.88 -2.22 -15.69
CA GLN A 252 -9.34 -2.59 -14.34
C GLN A 252 -8.56 -3.78 -13.75
N GLU A 253 -8.17 -4.76 -14.59
CA GLU A 253 -7.35 -5.89 -14.17
C GLU A 253 -5.94 -5.43 -13.75
N GLN A 254 -5.29 -4.60 -14.57
CA GLN A 254 -3.98 -4.03 -14.27
C GLN A 254 -3.99 -3.17 -13.01
N LYS A 255 -5.06 -2.40 -12.82
CA LYS A 255 -5.29 -1.61 -11.64
C LYS A 255 -5.38 -2.49 -10.38
N PHE A 256 -6.23 -3.52 -10.39
CA PHE A 256 -6.33 -4.46 -9.28
C PHE A 256 -5.03 -5.22 -9.01
N PHE A 257 -4.25 -5.52 -10.06
CA PHE A 257 -2.94 -6.14 -9.89
C PHE A 257 -1.96 -5.22 -9.14
N GLY A 258 -1.86 -3.96 -9.52
CA GLY A 258 -1.04 -2.97 -8.80
C GLY A 258 -1.52 -2.71 -7.38
N GLU A 259 -2.83 -2.63 -7.17
CA GLU A 259 -3.45 -2.48 -5.87
C GLU A 259 -3.17 -3.65 -4.90
N TYR A 260 -3.03 -4.86 -5.43
CA TYR A 260 -2.64 -6.02 -4.61
C TYR A 260 -1.25 -5.85 -4.01
N PHE A 261 -0.28 -5.35 -4.79
CA PHE A 261 1.05 -4.99 -4.28
C PHE A 261 0.97 -3.82 -3.30
N LEU A 262 0.16 -2.83 -3.61
CA LEU A 262 0.00 -1.63 -2.81
C LEU A 262 -0.57 -1.95 -1.43
N ASP A 263 -1.67 -2.71 -1.35
CA ASP A 263 -2.26 -3.14 -0.07
C ASP A 263 -1.30 -4.03 0.72
N SER A 264 -0.56 -4.92 0.03
CA SER A 264 0.45 -5.78 0.65
C SER A 264 1.61 -4.99 1.25
N SER A 265 1.97 -3.84 0.64
CA SER A 265 3.05 -2.98 1.13
C SER A 265 2.81 -2.48 2.56
N LEU A 266 1.55 -2.31 2.96
CA LEU A 266 1.17 -1.85 4.29
C LEU A 266 1.60 -2.81 5.41
N ILE A 267 1.71 -4.11 5.10
CA ILE A 267 2.05 -5.16 6.07
C ILE A 267 3.53 -5.09 6.47
N ASP A 268 4.42 -4.76 5.52
CA ASP A 268 5.87 -4.79 5.79
C ASP A 268 6.36 -3.46 6.35
N TYR A 269 6.82 -3.51 7.61
CA TYR A 269 7.43 -2.39 8.30
C TYR A 269 8.67 -1.81 7.58
N ASN A 270 9.43 -2.65 6.88
CA ASN A 270 10.66 -2.21 6.21
C ASN A 270 10.39 -1.28 5.02
N LEU A 271 9.20 -1.31 4.46
CA LEU A 271 8.81 -0.43 3.36
C LEU A 271 8.52 1.01 3.80
N LEU A 272 8.42 1.29 5.12
CA LEU A 272 8.30 2.66 5.64
C LEU A 272 9.51 3.57 5.34
N LYS A 273 10.63 2.99 4.91
CA LYS A 273 11.78 3.78 4.44
C LYS A 273 11.55 4.47 3.10
N TYR A 274 10.58 4.00 2.32
CA TYR A 274 10.21 4.58 1.03
C TYR A 274 9.07 5.59 1.20
N LYS A 275 9.11 6.64 0.40
CA LYS A 275 8.01 7.61 0.31
C LYS A 275 6.77 6.94 -0.31
N PRO A 276 5.55 7.37 0.04
CA PRO A 276 4.30 6.93 -0.58
C PRO A 276 4.32 7.01 -2.12
N SER A 277 4.81 8.11 -2.69
CA SER A 277 4.99 8.29 -4.14
C SER A 277 5.90 7.21 -4.75
N THR A 278 7.03 6.90 -4.10
CA THR A 278 7.96 5.85 -4.54
C THR A 278 7.32 4.46 -4.55
N ILE A 279 6.52 4.13 -3.52
CA ILE A 279 5.79 2.85 -3.46
C ILE A 279 4.75 2.79 -4.58
N ALA A 280 4.00 3.86 -4.81
CA ALA A 280 2.99 3.94 -5.87
C ALA A 280 3.60 3.75 -7.27
N VAL A 281 4.69 4.46 -7.55
CA VAL A 281 5.42 4.32 -8.83
C VAL A 281 6.02 2.93 -8.98
N ALA A 282 6.54 2.32 -7.90
CA ALA A 282 7.05 0.96 -7.92
C ALA A 282 5.95 -0.07 -8.23
N CYS A 283 4.74 0.10 -7.69
CA CYS A 283 3.58 -0.75 -8.02
C CYS A 283 3.20 -0.59 -9.51
N GLY A 284 3.11 0.64 -10.02
CA GLY A 284 2.87 0.91 -11.44
C GLY A 284 3.95 0.30 -12.35
N TYR A 285 5.21 0.42 -11.96
CA TYR A 285 6.34 -0.21 -12.67
C TYR A 285 6.20 -1.74 -12.73
N ILE A 286 5.78 -2.40 -11.63
CA ILE A 286 5.52 -3.84 -11.61
C ILE A 286 4.39 -4.20 -12.57
N VAL A 287 3.28 -3.43 -12.57
CA VAL A 287 2.16 -3.63 -13.52
C VAL A 287 2.65 -3.57 -14.95
N MET A 288 3.34 -2.49 -15.32
CA MET A 288 3.81 -2.29 -16.70
C MET A 288 4.78 -3.39 -17.14
N LYS A 289 5.69 -3.83 -16.26
CA LYS A 289 6.62 -4.93 -16.57
C LYS A 289 5.89 -6.29 -16.70
N TYR A 290 4.95 -6.59 -15.83
CA TYR A 290 4.21 -7.86 -15.86
C TYR A 290 3.37 -8.00 -17.13
N TYR A 291 2.62 -6.96 -17.48
CA TYR A 291 1.75 -6.94 -18.65
C TYR A 291 2.48 -6.56 -19.94
N LYS A 292 3.80 -6.31 -19.88
CA LYS A 292 4.66 -5.91 -21.03
C LYS A 292 4.10 -4.70 -21.77
N LEU A 293 3.65 -3.70 -21.00
CA LEU A 293 3.12 -2.46 -21.57
C LEU A 293 4.26 -1.61 -22.13
N ASP A 294 3.97 -0.89 -23.23
CA ASP A 294 4.89 0.08 -23.78
C ASP A 294 5.09 1.26 -22.82
N GLY A 295 6.24 1.93 -22.92
CA GLY A 295 6.48 3.12 -22.11
C GLY A 295 6.88 2.87 -20.65
N VAL A 296 7.31 1.66 -20.27
CA VAL A 296 7.80 1.35 -18.91
C VAL A 296 8.86 2.35 -18.42
N HIS A 297 9.69 2.88 -19.32
CA HIS A 297 10.68 3.90 -18.97
C HIS A 297 10.03 5.23 -18.56
N LEU A 298 8.85 5.55 -19.09
CA LEU A 298 8.17 6.81 -18.80
C LEU A 298 7.75 6.91 -17.32
N ILE A 299 7.34 5.79 -16.69
CA ILE A 299 6.93 5.80 -15.29
C ILE A 299 8.08 6.11 -14.33
N ILE A 300 9.32 5.80 -14.71
CA ILE A 300 10.52 6.00 -13.90
C ILE A 300 11.38 7.18 -14.36
N ASP A 301 11.20 7.64 -15.59
CA ASP A 301 11.98 8.75 -16.19
C ASP A 301 11.14 10.04 -16.27
N ASN A 302 9.84 9.99 -15.95
CA ASN A 302 8.97 11.15 -16.00
C ASN A 302 9.35 12.12 -14.86
N ARG A 303 9.74 13.33 -15.24
CA ARG A 303 10.11 14.40 -14.30
C ARG A 303 8.95 14.81 -13.37
N SER A 304 7.71 14.67 -13.83
CA SER A 304 6.53 14.99 -13.02
C SER A 304 6.39 14.09 -11.80
N PHE A 305 6.99 12.88 -11.81
CA PHE A 305 6.93 11.98 -10.66
C PHE A 305 8.03 12.20 -9.62
N ASP A 306 9.07 12.97 -9.93
CA ASP A 306 10.21 13.31 -9.04
C ASP A 306 10.72 12.14 -8.17
N VAL A 307 10.80 10.94 -8.76
CA VAL A 307 11.20 9.73 -8.04
C VAL A 307 12.58 9.25 -8.47
N ASN A 308 13.35 8.75 -7.51
CA ASN A 308 14.65 8.17 -7.80
C ASN A 308 14.49 6.77 -8.43
N GLN A 309 14.90 6.63 -9.70
CA GLN A 309 14.82 5.38 -10.46
C GLN A 309 15.42 4.16 -9.72
N LYS A 310 16.54 4.35 -9.01
CA LYS A 310 17.18 3.26 -8.25
C LYS A 310 16.32 2.84 -7.05
N GLU A 311 15.69 3.79 -6.38
CA GLU A 311 14.79 3.53 -5.25
C GLU A 311 13.52 2.82 -5.71
N VAL A 312 12.92 3.25 -6.84
CA VAL A 312 11.75 2.59 -7.44
C VAL A 312 12.05 1.12 -7.77
N LYS A 313 13.18 0.85 -8.44
CA LYS A 313 13.58 -0.53 -8.78
C LYS A 313 13.90 -1.36 -7.53
N SER A 314 14.47 -0.77 -6.48
CA SER A 314 14.70 -1.44 -5.20
C SER A 314 13.39 -1.76 -4.50
N CYS A 315 12.50 -0.79 -4.40
CA CYS A 315 11.16 -0.94 -3.82
C CYS A 315 10.36 -2.03 -4.55
N ALA A 316 10.36 -2.02 -5.89
CA ALA A 316 9.68 -3.03 -6.69
C ALA A 316 10.18 -4.47 -6.42
N ARG A 317 11.50 -4.66 -6.26
CA ARG A 317 12.05 -5.97 -5.88
C ARG A 317 11.62 -6.39 -4.47
N GLU A 318 11.63 -5.47 -3.53
CA GLU A 318 11.19 -5.75 -2.15
C GLU A 318 9.69 -6.09 -2.10
N LEU A 319 8.84 -5.41 -2.89
CA LEU A 319 7.42 -5.73 -3.03
C LEU A 319 7.19 -7.12 -3.62
N CYS A 320 7.91 -7.49 -4.67
CA CYS A 320 7.83 -8.85 -5.24
C CYS A 320 8.26 -9.92 -4.23
N PHE A 321 9.33 -9.67 -3.49
CA PHE A 321 9.80 -10.58 -2.44
C PHE A 321 8.82 -10.69 -1.27
N LEU A 322 8.19 -9.58 -0.88
CA LEU A 322 7.15 -9.54 0.13
C LEU A 322 5.97 -10.44 -0.24
N LEU A 323 5.41 -10.29 -1.45
CA LEU A 323 4.27 -11.10 -1.88
C LEU A 323 4.59 -12.60 -1.89
N LYS A 324 5.79 -12.97 -2.34
CA LYS A 324 6.24 -14.36 -2.28
C LYS A 324 6.28 -14.91 -0.85
N ASN A 325 6.75 -14.10 0.11
CA ASN A 325 6.78 -14.51 1.51
C ASN A 325 5.37 -14.57 2.13
N LEU A 326 4.48 -13.64 1.76
CA LEU A 326 3.10 -13.61 2.23
C LEU A 326 2.30 -14.83 1.75
N SER A 327 2.58 -15.39 0.57
CA SER A 327 1.89 -16.58 0.07
C SER A 327 2.04 -17.80 0.99
N ASN A 328 3.14 -17.88 1.76
CA ASN A 328 3.43 -18.93 2.73
C ASN A 328 3.20 -18.50 4.18
N SER A 329 2.62 -17.34 4.41
CA SER A 329 2.42 -16.72 5.72
C SER A 329 1.00 -16.99 6.24
N SER A 330 0.81 -16.79 7.55
CA SER A 330 -0.52 -16.74 8.18
C SER A 330 -1.25 -15.40 7.96
N LEU A 331 -0.58 -14.40 7.37
CA LEU A 331 -1.14 -13.09 7.04
C LEU A 331 -1.83 -13.20 5.68
N VAL A 332 -3.13 -13.43 5.69
CA VAL A 332 -3.89 -13.84 4.50
C VAL A 332 -4.96 -12.82 4.07
N ALA A 333 -5.15 -11.73 4.81
CA ALA A 333 -6.25 -10.80 4.56
C ALA A 333 -6.17 -10.16 3.16
N THR A 334 -4.99 -9.70 2.75
CA THR A 334 -4.78 -9.13 1.42
C THR A 334 -5.01 -10.18 0.33
N LYS A 335 -4.43 -11.37 0.49
CA LYS A 335 -4.64 -12.48 -0.45
C LYS A 335 -6.11 -12.83 -0.60
N ASN A 336 -6.83 -13.02 0.52
CA ASN A 336 -8.26 -13.36 0.52
C ASN A 336 -9.11 -12.28 -0.17
N LYS A 337 -8.78 -11.00 0.04
CA LYS A 337 -9.44 -9.88 -0.63
C LYS A 337 -9.31 -10.01 -2.15
N TYR A 338 -8.08 -10.19 -2.66
CA TYR A 338 -7.79 -10.24 -4.09
C TYR A 338 -8.02 -11.61 -4.75
N MET A 339 -8.39 -12.64 -3.98
CA MET A 339 -8.92 -13.93 -4.50
C MET A 339 -10.41 -13.89 -4.78
N THR A 340 -11.12 -12.80 -4.47
CA THR A 340 -12.56 -12.69 -4.73
C THR A 340 -12.85 -12.31 -6.18
N LYS A 341 -14.06 -12.67 -6.68
CA LYS A 341 -14.53 -12.29 -8.01
C LYS A 341 -14.59 -10.77 -8.19
N LYS A 342 -14.84 -10.01 -7.11
CA LYS A 342 -14.83 -8.54 -7.10
C LYS A 342 -13.51 -7.98 -7.61
N TYR A 343 -12.41 -8.62 -7.25
CA TYR A 343 -11.05 -8.27 -7.66
C TYR A 343 -10.50 -9.22 -8.73
N MET A 344 -11.36 -9.83 -9.56
CA MET A 344 -11.00 -10.67 -10.72
C MET A 344 -10.06 -11.85 -10.37
N ASN A 345 -10.02 -12.27 -9.11
CA ASN A 345 -9.12 -13.31 -8.59
C ASN A 345 -7.63 -13.05 -8.87
N ILE A 346 -7.22 -11.78 -8.85
CA ILE A 346 -5.87 -11.33 -9.22
C ILE A 346 -4.77 -12.03 -8.41
N ALA A 347 -5.01 -12.36 -7.15
CA ALA A 347 -4.00 -13.04 -6.32
C ALA A 347 -3.54 -14.38 -6.94
N ASN A 348 -4.37 -15.05 -7.73
CA ASN A 348 -3.99 -16.29 -8.42
C ASN A 348 -2.93 -16.07 -9.52
N LEU A 349 -2.86 -14.87 -10.11
CA LEU A 349 -1.83 -14.54 -11.11
C LEU A 349 -0.44 -14.46 -10.48
N CYS A 350 -0.36 -14.06 -9.21
CA CYS A 350 0.89 -13.92 -8.49
C CYS A 350 1.39 -15.26 -7.89
N GLU A 351 0.52 -16.26 -7.73
CA GLU A 351 0.91 -17.56 -7.14
C GLU A 351 1.49 -18.56 -8.15
N GLY A 352 1.57 -18.19 -9.44
CA GLY A 352 2.14 -18.98 -10.52
C GLY A 352 1.57 -20.41 -10.63
N LYS A 353 0.71 -20.64 -11.63
CA LYS A 353 0.41 -22.01 -12.08
C LYS A 353 1.62 -22.63 -12.72
#